data_133b676016e67aeda0ef90f4a7140248
#
_entry.id   133b676016e67aeda0ef90f4a7140248
#
_cell.length_a   1.000
_cell.length_b   1.000
_cell.length_c   1.000
_cell.angle_alpha   90.00
_cell.angle_beta   90.00
_cell.angle_gamma   90.00
#
_symmetry.space_group_name_H-M   'P 1'
#
loop_
_entity.id
_entity.type
_entity.pdbx_description
1 polymer ?
#
loop_
_entity_poly.entity_id
_entity_poly.type
_entity_poly.pdbx_seq_one_letter_code
_entity_poly.pdbx_strand_id
1 'polypeptide(L)'
;MSLRAFEQQNVAALQVKFLSHSQISNITMPGHFGQKVLKTLGLNDHAHQQNSSAVRLPGRPAVNNDERGLSSPPNNGTYPRLCRLSDGTILSSFTRFPDGQRSLRVAKSTDNGLTFEDFSEVTRAAGDVDNMFLCEVAPGTILAAFRNHDMGPNGPTHFRITVCRSTDGGRVWQFASQAAEKRPPLGIWEPFMRVGRQGEVQLYFSQEFAHNNQCTMLVVSRDQGSTWTQPTCLHGDQDPLRDGMCGIARTFDNGREALLMVFETTRYGPFSVEALLSYDDGATWGWRHEVFRPRQGHNAGSPQIASFADGSMATIFMTDEDSNHVEWVKNASIKVVFASQPVEGRVQWSSPTLISPASSFWPGIMALDHHNVLATYDRGGPLAKTITWHPA
;
A
#
# COMPACT_ATOMS: atom_id res chain seq x y z
N MET A 1 8.45 -28.38 3.87
CA MET A 1 7.42 -27.31 3.91
C MET A 1 8.01 -26.12 3.17
N SER A 2 7.36 -25.58 2.14
CA SER A 2 7.93 -24.47 1.38
C SER A 2 7.90 -23.20 2.23
N LEU A 3 8.89 -22.30 2.07
CA LEU A 3 8.93 -20.98 2.70
C LEU A 3 7.60 -20.18 2.49
N ARG A 4 6.91 -20.39 1.37
CA ARG A 4 5.55 -19.85 1.12
C ARG A 4 4.51 -20.29 2.15
N ALA A 5 4.59 -21.55 2.64
CA ALA A 5 3.68 -22.02 3.68
C ALA A 5 3.97 -21.35 5.04
N PHE A 6 5.23 -20.98 5.28
CA PHE A 6 5.64 -20.31 6.51
C PHE A 6 5.20 -18.83 6.54
N GLU A 7 5.27 -18.12 5.43
CA GLU A 7 4.74 -16.74 5.32
C GLU A 7 3.22 -16.70 5.46
N GLN A 8 2.52 -17.63 4.79
CA GLN A 8 1.07 -17.75 4.92
C GLN A 8 0.65 -18.14 6.34
N GLN A 9 1.44 -18.95 7.04
CA GLN A 9 1.18 -19.29 8.44
C GLN A 9 1.40 -18.11 9.39
N ASN A 10 2.37 -17.25 9.16
CA ASN A 10 2.60 -16.08 10.03
C ASN A 10 1.53 -14.99 9.84
N VAL A 11 1.07 -14.75 8.63
CA VAL A 11 -0.06 -13.86 8.37
C VAL A 11 -1.37 -14.48 8.90
N ALA A 12 -1.58 -15.79 8.71
CA ALA A 12 -2.73 -16.50 9.23
C ALA A 12 -2.68 -16.67 10.77
N ALA A 13 -1.51 -16.88 11.38
CA ALA A 13 -1.38 -17.02 12.84
C ALA A 13 -1.63 -15.68 13.57
N LEU A 14 -1.35 -14.53 12.95
CA LEU A 14 -1.80 -13.23 13.47
C LEU A 14 -3.33 -13.08 13.38
N GLN A 15 -3.98 -13.71 12.42
CA GLN A 15 -5.44 -13.62 12.21
C GLN A 15 -6.24 -14.69 12.95
N VAL A 16 -5.70 -15.90 13.17
CA VAL A 16 -6.43 -17.02 13.83
C VAL A 16 -6.63 -16.80 15.33
N LYS A 17 -5.94 -15.87 15.98
CA LYS A 17 -6.25 -15.49 17.37
C LYS A 17 -7.53 -14.65 17.55
N PHE A 18 -8.23 -14.30 16.48
CA PHE A 18 -9.47 -13.52 16.53
C PHE A 18 -10.76 -14.34 16.39
N LEU A 19 -10.70 -15.68 16.31
CA LEU A 19 -11.89 -16.52 16.17
C LEU A 19 -12.20 -17.30 17.45
N SER A 20 -12.43 -16.61 18.58
CA SER A 20 -13.19 -17.17 19.69
C SER A 20 -13.76 -16.10 20.62
N HIS A 21 -14.76 -15.37 20.18
CA HIS A 21 -15.64 -14.61 21.08
C HIS A 21 -17.11 -14.79 20.66
N SER A 22 -17.60 -16.02 20.77
CA SER A 22 -19.02 -16.28 20.94
C SER A 22 -19.26 -16.65 22.41
N GLN A 23 -19.25 -15.67 23.28
CA GLN A 23 -19.87 -15.73 24.61
C GLN A 23 -19.67 -14.39 25.32
N ILE A 24 -20.52 -13.43 25.09
CA ILE A 24 -20.99 -12.46 26.09
C ILE A 24 -22.38 -12.02 25.60
N SER A 25 -23.38 -12.73 26.04
CA SER A 25 -24.76 -12.28 26.03
C SER A 25 -25.04 -11.60 27.38
N ASN A 26 -25.80 -10.50 27.32
CA ASN A 26 -26.53 -9.84 28.40
C ASN A 26 -25.77 -8.94 29.38
N ILE A 27 -25.61 -7.65 28.98
CA ILE A 27 -25.79 -6.56 29.93
C ILE A 27 -26.62 -5.48 29.22
N THR A 28 -27.88 -5.37 29.62
CA THR A 28 -28.81 -4.32 29.23
C THR A 28 -28.54 -3.10 30.10
N MET A 29 -28.15 -1.96 29.51
CA MET A 29 -28.15 -0.66 30.18
C MET A 29 -29.20 0.25 29.54
N PRO A 30 -29.97 1.05 30.31
CA PRO A 30 -31.09 1.82 29.80
C PRO A 30 -30.63 3.03 29.00
N GLY A 31 -31.19 3.19 27.78
CA GLY A 31 -31.05 4.42 26.98
C GLY A 31 -31.68 5.61 27.66
N HIS A 32 -31.00 6.74 27.60
CA HIS A 32 -31.48 8.12 27.62
C HIS A 32 -30.44 9.17 28.10
N PHE A 33 -29.19 8.78 28.39
CA PHE A 33 -28.17 9.77 28.82
C PHE A 33 -27.18 10.17 27.73
N GLY A 34 -27.02 9.37 26.67
CA GLY A 34 -26.03 9.64 25.60
C GLY A 34 -26.41 10.76 24.62
N GLN A 35 -27.67 10.97 24.34
CA GLN A 35 -28.11 11.93 23.30
C GLN A 35 -28.09 13.40 23.71
N LYS A 36 -28.03 13.73 24.99
CA LYS A 36 -28.01 15.13 25.45
C LYS A 36 -26.61 15.76 25.47
N VAL A 37 -25.55 14.97 25.58
CA VAL A 37 -24.17 15.47 25.64
C VAL A 37 -23.65 15.80 24.24
N LEU A 38 -24.06 15.08 23.20
CA LEU A 38 -23.65 15.31 21.81
C LEU A 38 -24.21 16.63 21.24
N LYS A 39 -25.40 17.05 21.68
CA LYS A 39 -25.99 18.31 21.24
C LYS A 39 -25.32 19.56 21.80
N THR A 40 -24.63 19.46 22.91
CA THR A 40 -23.96 20.58 23.58
C THR A 40 -22.55 20.85 23.03
N LEU A 41 -21.98 19.91 22.29
CA LEU A 41 -20.64 19.99 21.71
C LEU A 41 -20.63 20.32 20.20
N GLY A 42 -21.80 20.56 19.59
CA GLY A 42 -21.87 20.95 18.16
C GLY A 42 -21.45 19.85 17.17
N LEU A 43 -21.36 18.61 17.63
CA LEU A 43 -21.06 17.46 16.78
C LEU A 43 -22.37 16.86 16.28
N ASN A 44 -22.89 17.41 15.19
CA ASN A 44 -24.02 16.81 14.49
C ASN A 44 -23.52 15.57 13.73
N ASP A 45 -24.06 14.41 14.08
CA ASP A 45 -24.05 13.22 13.24
C ASP A 45 -24.74 13.53 11.91
N HIS A 46 -23.97 13.90 10.91
CA HIS A 46 -24.44 13.87 9.54
C HIS A 46 -24.34 12.44 9.02
N ALA A 47 -25.35 11.63 9.34
CA ALA A 47 -25.73 10.49 8.53
C ALA A 47 -26.20 11.05 7.18
N HIS A 48 -25.28 11.31 6.25
CA HIS A 48 -25.66 11.70 4.90
C HIS A 48 -26.15 10.46 4.14
N GLN A 49 -27.46 10.39 3.93
CA GLN A 49 -28.03 9.68 2.81
C GLN A 49 -27.33 10.16 1.53
N GLN A 50 -26.64 9.22 0.87
CA GLN A 50 -26.04 9.46 -0.44
C GLN A 50 -27.16 9.62 -1.48
N ASN A 51 -27.60 10.84 -1.70
CA ASN A 51 -28.22 11.29 -2.94
C ASN A 51 -27.35 12.43 -3.48
N SER A 52 -26.20 12.11 -4.02
CA SER A 52 -25.42 13.03 -4.82
C SER A 52 -25.26 12.45 -6.22
N SER A 53 -25.63 13.23 -7.20
CA SER A 53 -25.22 13.09 -8.59
C SER A 53 -23.69 13.25 -8.67
N ALA A 54 -22.97 12.26 -8.17
CA ALA A 54 -21.53 12.26 -8.18
C ALA A 54 -21.06 12.03 -9.62
N VAL A 55 -20.16 12.86 -10.09
CA VAL A 55 -19.58 12.79 -11.43
C VAL A 55 -18.77 11.49 -11.52
N ARG A 56 -19.36 10.45 -12.12
CA ARG A 56 -18.61 9.25 -12.49
C ARG A 56 -17.52 9.65 -13.47
N LEU A 57 -16.32 9.13 -13.29
CA LEU A 57 -15.29 9.22 -14.32
C LEU A 57 -15.88 8.62 -15.62
N PRO A 58 -16.13 9.44 -16.67
CA PRO A 58 -16.75 8.95 -17.87
C PRO A 58 -15.74 8.09 -18.64
N GLY A 59 -16.04 6.80 -18.81
CA GLY A 59 -15.15 5.87 -19.48
C GLY A 59 -15.22 4.45 -18.94
N ARG A 60 -14.37 3.59 -19.46
CA ARG A 60 -14.27 2.19 -19.05
C ARG A 60 -12.82 1.70 -19.04
N PRO A 61 -12.43 0.86 -18.09
CA PRO A 61 -11.14 0.17 -18.11
C PRO A 61 -11.17 -1.00 -19.10
N ALA A 62 -10.05 -1.22 -19.79
CA ALA A 62 -9.76 -2.44 -20.53
C ALA A 62 -8.49 -3.08 -19.98
N VAL A 63 -8.59 -4.33 -19.54
CA VAL A 63 -7.44 -5.11 -19.10
C VAL A 63 -6.82 -5.78 -20.32
N ASN A 64 -5.58 -5.43 -20.63
CA ASN A 64 -4.90 -5.93 -21.81
C ASN A 64 -4.45 -7.39 -21.60
N ASN A 65 -4.41 -8.16 -22.66
CA ASN A 65 -3.91 -9.54 -22.63
C ASN A 65 -2.39 -9.56 -22.90
N ASP A 66 -1.64 -8.83 -22.08
CA ASP A 66 -0.20 -8.58 -22.22
C ASP A 66 0.59 -8.93 -20.95
N GLU A 67 0.11 -9.94 -20.20
CA GLU A 67 0.76 -10.37 -18.97
C GLU A 67 2.23 -10.76 -19.22
N ARG A 68 3.15 -10.21 -18.40
CA ARG A 68 4.59 -10.40 -18.54
C ARG A 68 5.29 -10.51 -17.20
N GLY A 69 6.40 -11.26 -17.18
CA GLY A 69 7.26 -11.40 -16.00
C GLY A 69 8.08 -10.13 -15.73
N LEU A 70 8.24 -9.78 -14.46
CA LEU A 70 9.15 -8.73 -13.99
C LEU A 70 10.51 -9.30 -13.54
N SER A 71 10.72 -10.60 -13.70
CA SER A 71 11.95 -11.30 -13.29
C SER A 71 12.32 -12.41 -14.28
N SER A 72 13.57 -12.79 -14.30
CA SER A 72 14.07 -13.95 -15.03
C SER A 72 14.77 -14.92 -14.05
N PRO A 73 14.32 -16.17 -13.88
CA PRO A 73 13.08 -16.74 -14.41
C PRO A 73 11.83 -16.07 -13.77
N PRO A 74 10.70 -16.06 -14.48
CA PRO A 74 9.51 -15.31 -14.02
C PRO A 74 8.84 -15.86 -12.74
N ASN A 75 9.13 -17.10 -12.35
CA ASN A 75 8.38 -17.86 -11.34
C ASN A 75 8.99 -17.74 -9.93
N ASN A 76 9.70 -16.67 -9.61
CA ASN A 76 10.32 -16.53 -8.29
C ASN A 76 10.30 -15.07 -7.84
N GLY A 77 9.50 -14.79 -6.81
CA GLY A 77 9.47 -13.49 -6.16
C GLY A 77 8.08 -13.04 -5.77
N THR A 78 8.02 -12.03 -4.91
CA THR A 78 6.80 -11.43 -4.35
C THR A 78 6.96 -9.93 -4.13
N TYR A 79 5.88 -9.23 -3.79
CA TYR A 79 5.83 -7.79 -3.50
C TYR A 79 6.41 -6.92 -4.62
N PRO A 80 5.95 -7.05 -5.89
CA PRO A 80 6.46 -6.18 -6.95
C PRO A 80 6.01 -4.72 -6.75
N ARG A 81 6.94 -3.78 -6.91
CA ARG A 81 6.71 -2.34 -6.92
C ARG A 81 7.44 -1.70 -8.08
N LEU A 82 6.96 -0.56 -8.54
CA LEU A 82 7.51 0.16 -9.69
C LEU A 82 7.99 1.54 -9.29
N CYS A 83 9.08 1.98 -9.91
CA CYS A 83 9.62 3.33 -9.79
C CYS A 83 10.05 3.80 -11.18
N ARG A 84 9.47 4.91 -11.67
CA ARG A 84 9.93 5.57 -12.90
C ARG A 84 11.03 6.57 -12.55
N LEU A 85 12.15 6.48 -13.24
CA LEU A 85 13.25 7.42 -13.12
C LEU A 85 13.05 8.64 -14.04
N SER A 86 13.76 9.70 -13.74
CA SER A 86 13.71 10.96 -14.49
C SER A 86 14.18 10.84 -15.95
N ASP A 87 14.98 9.81 -16.27
CA ASP A 87 15.41 9.48 -17.63
C ASP A 87 14.39 8.61 -18.41
N GLY A 88 13.24 8.29 -17.80
CA GLY A 88 12.20 7.44 -18.35
C GLY A 88 12.34 5.94 -18.08
N THR A 89 13.48 5.50 -17.56
CA THR A 89 13.69 4.11 -17.12
C THR A 89 12.66 3.73 -16.07
N ILE A 90 12.18 2.49 -16.10
CA ILE A 90 11.32 1.93 -15.05
C ILE A 90 12.10 0.84 -14.30
N LEU A 91 12.22 1.00 -13.00
CA LEU A 91 12.72 -0.04 -12.12
C LEU A 91 11.55 -0.78 -11.48
N SER A 92 11.66 -2.11 -11.40
CA SER A 92 10.75 -2.96 -10.63
C SER A 92 11.51 -3.58 -9.47
N SER A 93 11.03 -3.38 -8.25
CA SER A 93 11.56 -4.03 -7.04
C SER A 93 10.71 -5.23 -6.66
N PHE A 94 11.33 -6.30 -6.17
CA PHE A 94 10.64 -7.50 -5.65
C PHE A 94 11.58 -8.31 -4.75
N THR A 95 11.01 -9.22 -3.95
CA THR A 95 11.75 -10.14 -3.08
C THR A 95 11.85 -11.51 -3.74
N ARG A 96 13.05 -12.09 -3.83
CA ARG A 96 13.31 -13.49 -4.20
C ARG A 96 13.73 -14.33 -3.00
N PHE A 97 13.62 -15.65 -3.13
CA PHE A 97 13.92 -16.61 -2.06
C PHE A 97 15.00 -17.65 -2.47
N PRO A 98 16.24 -17.21 -2.81
CA PRO A 98 17.30 -18.14 -3.13
C PRO A 98 17.85 -18.81 -1.87
N ASP A 99 18.03 -20.14 -1.92
CA ASP A 99 18.75 -20.93 -0.90
C ASP A 99 18.29 -20.67 0.55
N GLY A 100 16.99 -20.48 0.75
CA GLY A 100 16.40 -20.19 2.07
C GLY A 100 16.65 -18.77 2.60
N GLN A 101 17.26 -17.89 1.82
CA GLN A 101 17.44 -16.48 2.10
C GLN A 101 16.37 -15.64 1.39
N ARG A 102 16.21 -14.39 1.82
CA ARG A 102 15.48 -13.36 1.09
C ARG A 102 16.46 -12.41 0.41
N SER A 103 16.26 -12.17 -0.87
CA SER A 103 17.07 -11.29 -1.72
C SER A 103 16.18 -10.22 -2.31
N LEU A 104 16.46 -8.96 -2.00
CA LEU A 104 15.76 -7.80 -2.56
C LEU A 104 16.35 -7.47 -3.92
N ARG A 105 15.57 -7.69 -4.99
CA ARG A 105 16.01 -7.60 -6.38
C ARG A 105 15.42 -6.39 -7.06
N VAL A 106 16.14 -5.88 -8.05
CA VAL A 106 15.70 -4.85 -8.97
C VAL A 106 15.79 -5.38 -10.39
N ALA A 107 14.71 -5.26 -11.14
CA ALA A 107 14.69 -5.42 -12.59
C ALA A 107 14.50 -4.05 -13.26
N LYS A 108 14.92 -3.93 -14.51
CA LYS A 108 14.95 -2.69 -15.27
C LYS A 108 14.22 -2.84 -16.59
N SER A 109 13.45 -1.81 -16.96
CA SER A 109 12.85 -1.64 -18.28
C SER A 109 13.28 -0.30 -18.88
N THR A 110 13.65 -0.32 -20.17
CA THR A 110 13.96 0.88 -20.96
C THR A 110 12.98 1.10 -22.12
N ASP A 111 11.93 0.28 -22.19
CA ASP A 111 10.91 0.24 -23.24
C ASP A 111 9.51 0.54 -22.68
N ASN A 112 9.44 1.42 -21.70
CA ASN A 112 8.20 1.82 -21.02
C ASN A 112 7.43 0.65 -20.38
N GLY A 113 8.14 -0.34 -19.84
CA GLY A 113 7.55 -1.47 -19.09
C GLY A 113 7.04 -2.60 -19.97
N LEU A 114 7.43 -2.68 -21.25
CA LEU A 114 7.09 -3.79 -22.12
C LEU A 114 7.91 -5.04 -21.77
N THR A 115 9.21 -4.85 -21.50
CA THR A 115 10.09 -5.93 -21.07
C THR A 115 10.91 -5.51 -19.85
N PHE A 116 11.32 -6.49 -19.04
CA PHE A 116 12.15 -6.28 -17.85
C PHE A 116 13.31 -7.27 -17.85
N GLU A 117 14.51 -6.78 -17.51
CA GLU A 117 15.70 -7.58 -17.31
C GLU A 117 16.18 -7.50 -15.86
N ASP A 118 16.77 -8.58 -15.33
CA ASP A 118 17.42 -8.58 -14.02
C ASP A 118 18.53 -7.52 -14.01
N PHE A 119 18.55 -6.66 -13.01
CA PHE A 119 19.46 -5.51 -13.01
C PHE A 119 20.41 -5.50 -11.82
N SER A 120 19.89 -5.54 -10.58
CA SER A 120 20.74 -5.48 -9.38
C SER A 120 20.12 -6.19 -8.17
N GLU A 121 20.95 -6.36 -7.13
CA GLU A 121 20.52 -6.82 -5.80
C GLU A 121 20.79 -5.70 -4.80
N VAL A 122 19.77 -5.30 -4.03
CA VAL A 122 19.89 -4.27 -2.98
C VAL A 122 20.55 -4.85 -1.74
N THR A 123 20.04 -5.99 -1.28
CA THR A 123 20.56 -6.72 -0.12
C THR A 123 20.05 -8.16 -0.11
N ARG A 124 20.69 -8.99 0.71
CA ARG A 124 20.30 -10.38 0.95
C ARG A 124 20.47 -10.71 2.42
N ALA A 125 19.52 -11.42 3.02
CA ALA A 125 19.58 -11.83 4.40
C ALA A 125 18.84 -13.15 4.66
N ALA A 126 19.24 -13.87 5.71
CA ALA A 126 18.48 -15.00 6.25
C ALA A 126 17.28 -14.53 7.11
N GLY A 127 17.29 -13.26 7.53
CA GLY A 127 16.19 -12.63 8.27
C GLY A 127 15.00 -12.24 7.39
N ASP A 128 14.09 -11.46 7.97
CA ASP A 128 12.89 -10.99 7.29
C ASP A 128 13.12 -9.64 6.58
N VAL A 129 13.78 -9.67 5.42
CA VAL A 129 13.91 -8.52 4.53
C VAL A 129 12.86 -8.61 3.42
N ASP A 130 11.99 -7.60 3.27
CA ASP A 130 10.84 -7.63 2.35
C ASP A 130 10.20 -6.25 2.12
N ASN A 131 9.13 -6.19 1.32
CA ASN A 131 8.33 -4.99 1.06
C ASN A 131 9.15 -3.79 0.57
N MET A 132 10.11 -4.02 -0.34
CA MET A 132 10.96 -2.95 -0.84
C MET A 132 10.20 -1.95 -1.69
N PHE A 133 10.37 -0.66 -1.39
CA PHE A 133 9.88 0.47 -2.16
C PHE A 133 11.07 1.33 -2.65
N LEU A 134 11.06 1.69 -3.94
CA LEU A 134 12.09 2.54 -4.56
C LEU A 134 11.56 3.96 -4.76
N CYS A 135 12.44 4.95 -4.59
CA CYS A 135 12.14 6.36 -4.86
C CYS A 135 13.39 7.07 -5.40
N GLU A 136 13.30 7.63 -6.60
CA GLU A 136 14.34 8.53 -7.09
C GLU A 136 14.22 9.89 -6.38
N VAL A 137 15.27 10.30 -5.69
CA VAL A 137 15.31 11.53 -4.88
C VAL A 137 16.12 12.66 -5.53
N ALA A 138 16.94 12.31 -6.50
CA ALA A 138 17.61 13.20 -7.43
C ALA A 138 17.96 12.37 -8.69
N PRO A 139 18.19 12.98 -9.87
CA PRO A 139 18.53 12.24 -11.07
C PRO A 139 19.65 11.21 -10.85
N GLY A 140 19.34 9.91 -11.04
CA GLY A 140 20.23 8.79 -10.80
C GLY A 140 20.52 8.44 -9.33
N THR A 141 19.98 9.20 -8.36
CA THR A 141 20.07 8.88 -6.94
C THR A 141 18.75 8.28 -6.46
N ILE A 142 18.78 7.01 -6.04
CA ILE A 142 17.60 6.22 -5.70
C ILE A 142 17.73 5.71 -4.28
N LEU A 143 16.66 5.82 -3.51
CA LEU A 143 16.53 5.17 -2.22
C LEU A 143 15.71 3.88 -2.36
N ALA A 144 16.12 2.85 -1.62
CA ALA A 144 15.38 1.62 -1.42
C ALA A 144 15.06 1.48 0.06
N ALA A 145 13.81 1.68 0.45
CA ALA A 145 13.33 1.43 1.80
C ALA A 145 12.67 0.06 1.88
N PHE A 146 12.92 -0.70 2.94
CA PHE A 146 12.37 -2.04 3.10
C PHE A 146 12.25 -2.44 4.56
N ARG A 147 11.33 -3.36 4.83
CA ARG A 147 11.25 -4.07 6.10
C ARG A 147 12.51 -4.90 6.29
N ASN A 148 13.14 -4.77 7.46
CA ASN A 148 14.34 -5.51 7.85
C ASN A 148 14.22 -5.93 9.31
N HIS A 149 13.69 -7.13 9.56
CA HIS A 149 13.45 -7.62 10.89
C HIS A 149 14.48 -8.70 11.25
N ASP A 150 15.17 -8.52 12.38
CA ASP A 150 16.02 -9.55 12.94
C ASP A 150 15.17 -10.69 13.49
N MET A 151 15.45 -11.89 13.06
CA MET A 151 14.73 -13.09 13.48
C MET A 151 15.58 -13.92 14.44
N GLY A 152 15.00 -14.21 15.62
CA GLY A 152 15.56 -15.15 16.57
C GLY A 152 14.80 -16.48 16.56
N PRO A 153 15.21 -17.47 17.40
CA PRO A 153 14.54 -18.76 17.47
C PRO A 153 13.04 -18.71 17.82
N ASN A 154 12.62 -17.67 18.55
CA ASN A 154 11.26 -17.51 19.04
C ASN A 154 10.48 -16.39 18.31
N GLY A 155 10.96 -15.94 17.15
CA GLY A 155 10.34 -14.87 16.37
C GLY A 155 11.20 -13.60 16.28
N PRO A 156 10.63 -12.47 15.83
CA PRO A 156 11.37 -11.22 15.66
C PRO A 156 11.99 -10.72 16.96
N THR A 157 13.25 -10.29 16.90
CA THR A 157 13.98 -9.69 18.04
C THR A 157 14.16 -8.20 17.88
N HIS A 158 14.06 -7.69 16.65
CA HIS A 158 14.11 -6.27 16.33
C HIS A 158 13.38 -5.99 15.01
N PHE A 159 12.63 -4.90 14.97
CA PHE A 159 11.92 -4.43 13.79
C PHE A 159 12.59 -3.17 13.26
N ARG A 160 12.85 -3.10 11.94
CA ARG A 160 13.45 -1.93 11.27
C ARG A 160 12.80 -1.64 9.92
N ILE A 161 12.80 -0.36 9.56
CA ILE A 161 12.72 0.11 8.18
C ILE A 161 14.12 0.60 7.80
N THR A 162 14.80 -0.20 7.00
CA THR A 162 16.16 0.07 6.53
C THR A 162 16.12 0.80 5.19
N VAL A 163 17.05 1.72 4.98
CA VAL A 163 17.20 2.46 3.73
C VAL A 163 18.60 2.19 3.16
N CYS A 164 18.64 1.72 1.91
CA CYS A 164 19.84 1.70 1.07
C CYS A 164 19.74 2.79 0.01
N ARG A 165 20.89 3.25 -0.47
CA ARG A 165 21.01 4.28 -1.51
C ARG A 165 21.89 3.82 -2.64
N SER A 166 21.47 4.12 -3.87
CA SER A 166 22.26 4.04 -5.09
C SER A 166 22.45 5.45 -5.64
N THR A 167 23.63 5.75 -6.21
CA THR A 167 23.96 7.01 -6.91
C THR A 167 24.33 6.79 -8.37
N ASP A 168 24.02 5.62 -8.90
CA ASP A 168 24.38 5.19 -10.27
C ASP A 168 23.20 4.56 -11.02
N GLY A 169 21.99 5.09 -10.75
CA GLY A 169 20.75 4.63 -11.40
C GLY A 169 20.25 3.26 -10.93
N GLY A 170 20.60 2.83 -9.71
CA GLY A 170 20.15 1.57 -9.13
C GLY A 170 21.05 0.37 -9.41
N ARG A 171 22.28 0.59 -9.89
CA ARG A 171 23.22 -0.49 -10.23
C ARG A 171 23.92 -1.04 -8.98
N VAL A 172 24.43 -0.15 -8.12
CA VAL A 172 25.12 -0.49 -6.88
C VAL A 172 24.41 0.16 -5.70
N TRP A 173 24.25 -0.59 -4.62
CA TRP A 173 23.52 -0.17 -3.43
C TRP A 173 24.40 -0.19 -2.18
N GLN A 174 24.25 0.81 -1.34
CA GLN A 174 24.96 0.92 -0.06
C GLN A 174 23.95 1.23 1.04
N PHE A 175 24.19 0.70 2.24
CA PHE A 175 23.44 1.08 3.42
C PHE A 175 23.53 2.59 3.62
N ALA A 176 22.40 3.26 3.81
CA ALA A 176 22.33 4.69 4.09
C ALA A 176 21.96 4.95 5.55
N SER A 177 20.85 4.36 6.06
CA SER A 177 20.37 4.62 7.41
C SER A 177 19.29 3.62 7.86
N GLN A 178 18.88 3.72 9.12
CA GLN A 178 17.63 3.19 9.64
C GLN A 178 16.61 4.33 9.74
N ALA A 179 15.51 4.24 8.98
CA ALA A 179 14.47 5.27 9.01
C ALA A 179 13.59 5.15 10.27
N ALA A 180 13.36 3.92 10.73
CA ALA A 180 12.65 3.62 11.95
C ALA A 180 13.10 2.28 12.52
N GLU A 181 13.06 2.15 13.84
CA GLU A 181 13.33 0.88 14.52
C GLU A 181 12.60 0.79 15.86
N LYS A 182 12.26 -0.43 16.27
CA LYS A 182 11.69 -0.73 17.58
C LYS A 182 11.88 -2.18 17.99
N ARG A 183 11.72 -2.43 19.29
CA ARG A 183 11.73 -3.78 19.86
C ARG A 183 10.33 -4.42 19.86
N PRO A 184 10.22 -5.76 19.84
CA PRO A 184 8.98 -6.49 20.06
C PRO A 184 8.25 -6.04 21.34
N PRO A 185 6.93 -6.35 21.50
CA PRO A 185 6.18 -7.35 20.73
C PRO A 185 5.47 -6.83 19.48
N LEU A 186 5.35 -5.51 19.29
CA LEU A 186 4.57 -4.89 18.21
C LEU A 186 5.50 -4.39 17.11
N GLY A 187 5.12 -4.60 15.84
CA GLY A 187 5.97 -4.38 14.68
C GLY A 187 5.85 -3.01 14.00
N ILE A 188 6.71 -2.82 13.01
CA ILE A 188 6.62 -1.78 11.98
C ILE A 188 6.72 -2.45 10.61
N TRP A 189 5.98 -1.94 9.61
CA TRP A 189 5.70 -2.66 8.37
C TRP A 189 5.69 -1.72 7.15
N GLU A 190 5.78 -2.25 5.95
CA GLU A 190 5.50 -1.72 4.62
C GLU A 190 5.86 -0.25 4.41
N PRO A 191 7.11 0.07 4.06
CA PRO A 191 7.48 1.43 3.72
C PRO A 191 6.91 1.88 2.37
N PHE A 192 6.54 3.16 2.30
CA PHE A 192 6.23 3.91 1.09
C PHE A 192 7.01 5.21 1.09
N MET A 193 7.52 5.69 -0.05
CA MET A 193 8.28 6.94 -0.14
C MET A 193 7.76 7.84 -1.25
N ARG A 194 7.88 9.16 -1.02
CA ARG A 194 7.73 10.19 -2.05
C ARG A 194 8.67 11.36 -1.79
N VAL A 195 8.92 12.14 -2.82
CA VAL A 195 9.58 13.44 -2.66
C VAL A 195 8.51 14.50 -2.42
N GLY A 196 8.68 15.28 -1.35
CA GLY A 196 7.80 16.39 -1.00
C GLY A 196 8.10 17.66 -1.85
N ARG A 197 7.25 18.68 -1.69
CA ARG A 197 7.34 19.93 -2.47
C ARG A 197 8.64 20.70 -2.28
N GLN A 198 9.30 20.54 -1.14
CA GLN A 198 10.57 21.21 -0.81
C GLN A 198 11.79 20.34 -1.14
N GLY A 199 11.60 19.19 -1.83
CA GLY A 199 12.65 18.25 -2.17
C GLY A 199 13.03 17.28 -1.02
N GLU A 200 12.34 17.34 0.11
CA GLU A 200 12.52 16.38 1.20
C GLU A 200 11.96 15.01 0.82
N VAL A 201 12.53 13.96 1.40
CA VAL A 201 12.02 12.61 1.29
C VAL A 201 11.05 12.35 2.45
N GLN A 202 9.82 12.04 2.12
CA GLN A 202 8.80 11.61 3.08
C GLN A 202 8.69 10.08 2.99
N LEU A 203 8.97 9.40 4.11
CA LEU A 203 8.85 7.96 4.22
C LEU A 203 7.73 7.63 5.20
N TYR A 204 6.76 6.88 4.71
CA TYR A 204 5.59 6.41 5.46
C TYR A 204 5.77 4.93 5.76
N PHE A 205 5.29 4.50 6.92
CA PHE A 205 5.29 3.09 7.31
C PHE A 205 4.16 2.80 8.30
N SER A 206 3.75 1.54 8.40
CA SER A 206 2.75 1.10 9.36
C SER A 206 3.42 0.79 10.69
N GLN A 207 2.85 1.25 11.81
CA GLN A 207 3.32 0.90 13.17
C GLN A 207 2.17 0.38 14.02
N GLU A 208 2.38 -0.75 14.67
CA GLU A 208 1.44 -1.30 15.64
C GLU A 208 1.62 -0.64 17.01
N PHE A 209 0.52 -0.15 17.58
CA PHE A 209 0.41 0.34 18.96
C PHE A 209 -0.27 -0.67 19.87
N ALA A 210 -1.13 -1.51 19.29
CA ALA A 210 -1.73 -2.69 19.91
C ALA A 210 -2.03 -3.73 18.82
N HIS A 211 -2.42 -4.95 19.19
CA HIS A 211 -2.79 -5.98 18.21
C HIS A 211 -3.98 -5.58 17.32
N ASN A 212 -4.86 -4.73 17.81
CA ASN A 212 -6.01 -4.18 17.10
C ASN A 212 -5.85 -2.70 16.73
N ASN A 213 -4.67 -2.12 16.91
CA ASN A 213 -4.38 -0.74 16.55
C ASN A 213 -3.05 -0.65 15.79
N GLN A 214 -3.13 -0.20 14.55
CA GLN A 214 -2.00 0.06 13.65
C GLN A 214 -2.25 1.38 12.93
N CYS A 215 -1.22 2.21 12.80
CA CYS A 215 -1.32 3.54 12.24
C CYS A 215 -0.27 3.77 11.18
N THR A 216 -0.55 4.72 10.28
CA THR A 216 0.44 5.24 9.33
C THR A 216 1.30 6.29 10.02
N MET A 217 2.60 6.05 10.01
CA MET A 217 3.64 6.94 10.54
C MET A 217 4.37 7.65 9.41
N LEU A 218 4.91 8.83 9.68
CA LEU A 218 5.75 9.62 8.79
C LEU A 218 7.09 9.92 9.46
N VAL A 219 8.18 9.74 8.72
CA VAL A 219 9.50 10.32 8.97
C VAL A 219 9.97 11.09 7.74
N VAL A 220 10.74 12.16 7.94
CA VAL A 220 11.19 13.05 6.87
C VAL A 220 12.71 13.13 6.88
N SER A 221 13.32 13.04 5.69
CA SER A 221 14.74 13.27 5.45
C SER A 221 14.95 14.48 4.54
N ARG A 222 15.92 15.33 4.89
CA ARG A 222 16.34 16.49 4.08
C ARG A 222 17.75 16.32 3.49
N ASP A 223 18.34 15.14 3.66
CA ASP A 223 19.71 14.79 3.27
C ASP A 223 19.75 13.48 2.46
N GLN A 224 18.72 13.28 1.63
CA GLN A 224 18.59 12.12 0.73
C GLN A 224 18.67 10.77 1.47
N GLY A 225 17.98 10.67 2.60
CA GLY A 225 17.83 9.43 3.36
C GLY A 225 18.99 9.13 4.29
N SER A 226 19.90 10.07 4.57
CA SER A 226 21.01 9.86 5.51
C SER A 226 20.56 9.97 6.98
N THR A 227 19.65 10.94 7.27
CA THR A 227 19.02 11.08 8.58
C THR A 227 17.52 11.33 8.47
N TRP A 228 16.78 11.04 9.54
CA TRP A 228 15.33 11.10 9.58
C TRP A 228 14.83 11.80 10.85
N THR A 229 13.68 12.46 10.75
CA THR A 229 12.98 13.01 11.93
C THR A 229 12.48 11.87 12.82
N GLN A 230 12.07 12.24 14.04
CA GLN A 230 11.30 11.30 14.87
C GLN A 230 9.98 10.94 14.15
N PRO A 231 9.48 9.69 14.29
CA PRO A 231 8.22 9.28 13.70
C PRO A 231 7.04 10.09 14.24
N THR A 232 6.19 10.56 13.33
CA THR A 232 4.92 11.25 13.65
C THR A 232 3.75 10.38 13.19
N CYS A 233 2.78 10.13 14.06
CA CYS A 233 1.52 9.48 13.67
C CYS A 233 0.66 10.45 12.89
N LEU A 234 0.17 10.02 11.73
CA LEU A 234 -0.66 10.85 10.86
C LEU A 234 -2.16 10.68 11.14
N HIS A 235 -2.56 9.48 11.50
CA HIS A 235 -3.95 9.16 11.84
C HIS A 235 -4.05 7.78 12.50
N GLY A 236 -5.10 7.55 13.30
CA GLY A 236 -5.52 6.25 13.79
C GLY A 236 -4.92 5.82 15.13
N ASP A 237 -4.06 6.61 15.77
CA ASP A 237 -3.44 6.24 17.06
C ASP A 237 -4.44 6.14 18.23
N GLN A 238 -5.57 6.85 18.14
CA GLN A 238 -6.62 6.83 19.15
C GLN A 238 -7.74 5.82 18.87
N ASP A 239 -7.78 5.26 17.67
CA ASP A 239 -8.83 4.34 17.23
C ASP A 239 -8.34 2.90 17.27
N PRO A 240 -9.13 1.93 17.77
CA PRO A 240 -8.76 0.51 17.77
C PRO A 240 -8.94 -0.09 16.37
N LEU A 241 -8.27 0.50 15.36
CA LEU A 241 -8.31 0.11 13.96
C LEU A 241 -6.89 -0.25 13.48
N ARG A 242 -6.82 -1.15 12.51
CA ARG A 242 -5.57 -1.46 11.81
C ARG A 242 -5.57 -0.70 10.48
N ASP A 243 -5.02 0.50 10.51
CA ASP A 243 -4.82 1.35 9.33
C ASP A 243 -3.36 1.20 8.83
N GLY A 244 -3.15 0.70 7.61
CA GLY A 244 -1.80 0.43 7.14
C GLY A 244 -1.65 0.21 5.66
N MET A 245 -0.46 -0.17 5.22
CA MET A 245 -0.09 -0.44 3.82
C MET A 245 -0.47 0.71 2.88
N CYS A 246 -0.09 1.94 3.23
CA CYS A 246 -0.50 3.11 2.47
C CYS A 246 0.18 3.21 1.10
N GLY A 247 -0.56 3.76 0.13
CA GLY A 247 -0.05 4.32 -1.12
C GLY A 247 -0.53 5.77 -1.27
N ILE A 248 0.29 6.66 -1.83
CA ILE A 248 -0.04 8.08 -1.94
C ILE A 248 0.18 8.56 -3.37
N ALA A 249 -0.80 9.29 -3.91
CA ALA A 249 -0.71 9.92 -5.22
C ALA A 249 -1.09 11.40 -5.15
N ARG A 250 -0.52 12.17 -6.08
CA ARG A 250 -0.88 13.59 -6.26
C ARG A 250 -2.15 13.69 -7.09
N THR A 251 -3.03 14.60 -6.70
CA THR A 251 -4.27 14.91 -7.42
C THR A 251 -4.58 16.41 -7.31
N PHE A 252 -5.74 16.83 -7.80
CA PHE A 252 -6.22 18.21 -7.69
C PHE A 252 -7.68 18.23 -7.26
N ASP A 253 -8.06 19.12 -6.35
CA ASP A 253 -9.42 19.37 -5.94
C ASP A 253 -9.81 20.79 -6.36
N ASN A 254 -10.67 20.93 -7.36
CA ASN A 254 -11.01 22.23 -7.97
C ASN A 254 -9.78 23.06 -8.35
N GLY A 255 -8.77 22.41 -8.92
CA GLY A 255 -7.50 23.03 -9.31
C GLY A 255 -6.51 23.29 -8.18
N ARG A 256 -6.88 23.04 -6.91
CA ARG A 256 -5.95 23.04 -5.78
C ARG A 256 -5.22 21.71 -5.71
N GLU A 257 -3.91 21.74 -5.64
CA GLU A 257 -3.11 20.54 -5.46
C GLU A 257 -3.44 19.85 -4.13
N ALA A 258 -3.62 18.53 -4.20
CA ALA A 258 -3.89 17.66 -3.07
C ALA A 258 -3.11 16.35 -3.20
N LEU A 259 -2.93 15.67 -2.08
CA LEU A 259 -2.50 14.27 -2.03
C LEU A 259 -3.68 13.40 -1.62
N LEU A 260 -3.79 12.23 -2.23
CA LEU A 260 -4.72 11.20 -1.79
C LEU A 260 -3.91 9.98 -1.33
N MET A 261 -4.13 9.58 -0.08
CA MET A 261 -3.59 8.35 0.53
C MET A 261 -4.68 7.29 0.51
N VAL A 262 -4.36 6.10 0.00
CA VAL A 262 -5.18 4.90 0.17
C VAL A 262 -4.51 3.99 1.19
N PHE A 263 -5.29 3.24 1.98
CA PHE A 263 -4.77 2.33 2.99
C PHE A 263 -5.82 1.24 3.30
N GLU A 264 -5.37 0.12 3.84
CA GLU A 264 -6.26 -0.90 4.40
C GLU A 264 -6.66 -0.56 5.82
N THR A 265 -7.89 -0.93 6.22
CA THR A 265 -8.45 -0.66 7.55
C THR A 265 -9.37 -1.77 8.02
N THR A 266 -9.47 -1.96 9.33
CA THR A 266 -10.43 -2.88 9.96
C THR A 266 -11.72 -2.20 10.44
N ARG A 267 -12.05 -1.02 9.90
CA ARG A 267 -13.20 -0.21 10.35
C ARG A 267 -14.54 -0.96 10.33
N TYR A 268 -14.69 -1.90 9.41
CA TYR A 268 -15.93 -2.68 9.25
C TYR A 268 -15.79 -4.15 9.71
N GLY A 269 -14.76 -4.45 10.50
CA GLY A 269 -14.40 -5.78 10.97
C GLY A 269 -13.29 -6.39 10.13
N PRO A 270 -13.57 -7.07 8.98
CA PRO A 270 -12.56 -7.44 8.01
C PRO A 270 -11.90 -6.24 7.35
N PHE A 271 -10.75 -6.45 6.71
CA PHE A 271 -10.09 -5.39 5.97
C PHE A 271 -10.94 -4.84 4.83
N SER A 272 -10.95 -3.54 4.69
CA SER A 272 -11.49 -2.75 3.57
C SER A 272 -10.49 -1.69 3.16
N VAL A 273 -10.70 -1.01 2.03
CA VAL A 273 -9.83 0.06 1.54
C VAL A 273 -10.51 1.38 1.73
N GLU A 274 -9.84 2.30 2.42
CA GLU A 274 -10.27 3.69 2.61
C GLU A 274 -9.21 4.67 2.10
N ALA A 275 -9.58 5.94 2.04
CA ALA A 275 -8.70 7.01 1.62
C ALA A 275 -8.81 8.24 2.51
N LEU A 276 -7.73 9.04 2.51
CA LEU A 276 -7.61 10.35 3.14
C LEU A 276 -7.06 11.36 2.13
N LEU A 277 -7.43 12.63 2.29
CA LEU A 277 -6.89 13.75 1.52
C LEU A 277 -5.99 14.63 2.40
N SER A 278 -4.95 15.19 1.78
CA SER A 278 -4.10 16.21 2.34
C SER A 278 -3.97 17.37 1.36
N TYR A 279 -4.03 18.62 1.84
CA TYR A 279 -3.85 19.84 1.07
C TYR A 279 -2.59 20.63 1.45
N ASP A 280 -1.77 20.07 2.33
CA ASP A 280 -0.56 20.65 2.89
C ASP A 280 0.67 19.74 2.73
N ASP A 281 0.72 19.01 1.60
CA ASP A 281 1.81 18.11 1.22
C ASP A 281 2.06 16.96 2.21
N GLY A 282 0.99 16.46 2.83
CA GLY A 282 1.04 15.30 3.73
C GLY A 282 1.30 15.64 5.20
N ALA A 283 1.30 16.92 5.58
CA ALA A 283 1.44 17.33 6.97
C ALA A 283 0.19 17.02 7.79
N THR A 284 -1.00 17.22 7.22
CA THR A 284 -2.28 16.83 7.84
C THR A 284 -3.16 16.07 6.86
N TRP A 285 -4.00 15.17 7.40
CA TRP A 285 -4.87 14.28 6.63
C TRP A 285 -6.31 14.34 7.15
N GLY A 286 -7.27 14.35 6.23
CA GLY A 286 -8.70 14.40 6.55
C GLY A 286 -9.55 13.82 5.43
N TRP A 287 -10.86 14.14 5.42
CA TRP A 287 -11.82 13.69 4.39
C TRP A 287 -11.83 12.17 4.19
N ARG A 288 -11.76 11.41 5.30
CA ARG A 288 -11.76 9.95 5.28
C ARG A 288 -13.01 9.42 4.58
N HIS A 289 -12.82 8.56 3.57
CA HIS A 289 -13.91 7.98 2.81
C HIS A 289 -13.55 6.57 2.29
N GLU A 290 -14.60 5.82 1.96
CA GLU A 290 -14.48 4.47 1.44
C GLU A 290 -14.00 4.48 -0.02
N VAL A 291 -13.01 3.64 -0.35
CA VAL A 291 -12.57 3.32 -1.71
C VAL A 291 -13.23 2.03 -2.16
N PHE A 292 -13.16 1.00 -1.32
CA PHE A 292 -13.75 -0.30 -1.59
C PHE A 292 -14.03 -1.06 -0.31
N ARG A 293 -15.25 -1.57 -0.20
CA ARG A 293 -15.67 -2.49 0.84
C ARG A 293 -16.03 -3.82 0.21
N PRO A 294 -15.35 -4.93 0.57
CA PRO A 294 -15.70 -6.25 0.06
C PRO A 294 -17.06 -6.70 0.62
N ARG A 295 -17.64 -7.72 0.01
CA ARG A 295 -18.86 -8.31 0.56
C ARG A 295 -18.63 -8.81 1.99
N GLN A 296 -19.70 -8.89 2.76
CA GLN A 296 -19.66 -9.23 4.19
C GLN A 296 -18.82 -10.49 4.49
N GLY A 297 -17.91 -10.36 5.45
CA GLY A 297 -17.03 -11.42 5.91
C GLY A 297 -15.74 -11.59 5.10
N HIS A 298 -15.61 -10.93 3.95
CA HIS A 298 -14.42 -10.94 3.12
C HIS A 298 -13.50 -9.77 3.40
N ASN A 299 -12.27 -9.82 2.86
CA ASN A 299 -11.25 -8.81 3.05
C ASN A 299 -10.87 -8.12 1.73
N ALA A 300 -10.45 -6.88 1.83
CA ALA A 300 -9.73 -6.15 0.79
C ALA A 300 -8.60 -5.34 1.42
N GLY A 301 -7.40 -5.39 0.85
CA GLY A 301 -6.24 -4.72 1.44
C GLY A 301 -5.06 -4.61 0.50
N SER A 302 -3.92 -4.26 1.05
CA SER A 302 -2.68 -4.02 0.30
C SER A 302 -2.86 -3.04 -0.86
N PRO A 303 -3.54 -1.88 -0.66
CA PRO A 303 -3.81 -0.97 -1.75
C PRO A 303 -2.54 -0.23 -2.19
N GLN A 304 -2.52 0.10 -3.49
CA GLN A 304 -1.57 1.06 -4.07
C GLN A 304 -2.33 1.98 -5.03
N ILE A 305 -1.79 3.18 -5.26
CA ILE A 305 -2.44 4.19 -6.09
C ILE A 305 -1.45 4.83 -7.07
N ALA A 306 -1.93 5.13 -8.26
CA ALA A 306 -1.23 5.96 -9.24
C ALA A 306 -2.15 7.08 -9.72
N SER A 307 -1.56 8.25 -10.02
CA SER A 307 -2.28 9.35 -10.67
C SER A 307 -1.85 9.50 -12.12
N PHE A 308 -2.81 9.85 -12.97
CA PHE A 308 -2.57 10.32 -14.32
C PHE A 308 -2.18 11.80 -14.31
N ALA A 309 -1.68 12.28 -15.45
CA ALA A 309 -1.22 13.67 -15.58
C ALA A 309 -2.32 14.72 -15.35
N ASP A 310 -3.58 14.36 -15.61
CA ASP A 310 -4.75 15.20 -15.35
C ASP A 310 -5.21 15.17 -13.89
N GLY A 311 -4.57 14.39 -13.02
CA GLY A 311 -4.93 14.23 -11.62
C GLY A 311 -6.05 13.23 -11.35
N SER A 312 -6.59 12.56 -12.36
CA SER A 312 -7.41 11.35 -12.16
C SER A 312 -6.55 10.21 -11.64
N MET A 313 -7.16 9.17 -11.05
CA MET A 313 -6.44 8.20 -10.24
C MET A 313 -6.91 6.77 -10.54
N ALA A 314 -5.99 5.83 -10.31
CA ALA A 314 -6.27 4.39 -10.31
C ALA A 314 -5.76 3.78 -9.01
N THR A 315 -6.62 3.07 -8.27
CA THR A 315 -6.27 2.34 -7.05
C THR A 315 -6.42 0.85 -7.29
N ILE A 316 -5.32 0.12 -7.05
CA ILE A 316 -5.26 -1.34 -7.12
C ILE A 316 -5.24 -1.92 -5.71
N PHE A 317 -5.87 -3.07 -5.51
CA PHE A 317 -5.90 -3.78 -4.23
C PHE A 317 -6.13 -5.27 -4.45
N MET A 318 -5.89 -6.07 -3.43
CA MET A 318 -6.26 -7.48 -3.44
C MET A 318 -7.50 -7.72 -2.58
N THR A 319 -8.33 -8.72 -2.94
CA THR A 319 -9.56 -9.06 -2.20
C THR A 319 -9.93 -10.54 -2.39
N ASP A 320 -10.40 -11.19 -1.34
CA ASP A 320 -10.90 -12.57 -1.40
C ASP A 320 -12.42 -12.67 -1.63
N GLU A 321 -13.09 -11.55 -1.97
CA GLU A 321 -14.55 -11.51 -2.11
C GLU A 321 -15.09 -12.38 -3.25
N ASP A 322 -14.26 -12.73 -4.24
CA ASP A 322 -14.66 -13.61 -5.36
C ASP A 322 -14.58 -15.09 -4.99
N SER A 323 -14.02 -15.42 -3.82
CA SER A 323 -13.95 -16.79 -3.31
C SER A 323 -15.22 -17.17 -2.54
N ASN A 324 -15.63 -18.43 -2.65
CA ASN A 324 -16.69 -18.97 -1.80
C ASN A 324 -16.19 -19.32 -0.38
N HIS A 325 -14.87 -19.30 -0.16
CA HIS A 325 -14.24 -19.57 1.13
C HIS A 325 -13.42 -18.35 1.54
N VAL A 326 -13.73 -17.81 2.72
CA VAL A 326 -12.94 -16.73 3.32
C VAL A 326 -11.58 -17.30 3.75
N GLU A 327 -10.57 -17.09 2.93
CA GLU A 327 -9.20 -17.48 3.21
C GLU A 327 -8.30 -16.33 2.76
N TRP A 328 -8.29 -15.28 3.61
CA TRP A 328 -7.55 -14.05 3.34
C TRP A 328 -6.10 -14.32 2.92
N VAL A 329 -5.62 -13.53 1.97
CA VAL A 329 -4.39 -13.65 1.22
C VAL A 329 -4.41 -14.82 0.24
N LYS A 330 -4.61 -16.07 0.66
CA LYS A 330 -4.49 -17.26 -0.20
C LYS A 330 -5.45 -17.28 -1.38
N ASN A 331 -6.68 -16.80 -1.19
CA ASN A 331 -7.72 -16.77 -2.21
C ASN A 331 -7.94 -15.37 -2.80
N ALA A 332 -7.02 -14.43 -2.55
CA ALA A 332 -7.15 -13.08 -3.05
C ALA A 332 -7.02 -13.01 -4.57
N SER A 333 -7.84 -12.18 -5.18
CA SER A 333 -7.77 -11.69 -6.56
C SER A 333 -7.29 -10.24 -6.57
N ILE A 334 -6.82 -9.74 -7.70
CA ILE A 334 -6.40 -8.35 -7.86
C ILE A 334 -7.47 -7.59 -8.62
N LYS A 335 -7.88 -6.45 -8.05
CA LYS A 335 -8.86 -5.54 -8.66
C LYS A 335 -8.32 -4.11 -8.71
N VAL A 336 -8.88 -3.31 -9.61
CA VAL A 336 -8.60 -1.88 -9.75
C VAL A 336 -9.91 -1.10 -9.79
N VAL A 337 -9.88 0.09 -9.19
CA VAL A 337 -10.93 1.11 -9.30
C VAL A 337 -10.31 2.41 -9.80
N PHE A 338 -11.09 3.20 -10.54
CA PHE A 338 -10.67 4.49 -11.08
C PHE A 338 -11.50 5.61 -10.48
N ALA A 339 -10.91 6.80 -10.38
CA ALA A 339 -11.59 8.00 -9.94
C ALA A 339 -11.14 9.21 -10.74
N SER A 340 -12.04 10.17 -10.94
CA SER A 340 -11.69 11.52 -11.33
C SER A 340 -11.01 12.25 -10.19
N GLN A 341 -10.56 13.48 -10.45
CA GLN A 341 -10.12 14.39 -9.40
C GLN A 341 -11.19 14.54 -8.31
N PRO A 342 -10.79 14.74 -7.05
CA PRO A 342 -11.70 15.14 -5.99
C PRO A 342 -12.47 16.42 -6.32
N VAL A 343 -13.68 16.52 -5.80
CA VAL A 343 -14.49 17.74 -5.84
C VAL A 343 -14.94 18.03 -4.41
N GLU A 344 -14.49 19.15 -3.83
CA GLU A 344 -14.79 19.55 -2.46
C GLU A 344 -14.51 18.44 -1.43
N GLY A 345 -13.36 17.81 -1.56
CA GLY A 345 -12.91 16.71 -0.69
C GLY A 345 -13.59 15.36 -0.95
N ARG A 346 -14.45 15.26 -1.97
CA ARG A 346 -15.16 14.01 -2.29
C ARG A 346 -14.54 13.33 -3.50
N VAL A 347 -14.37 12.02 -3.40
CA VAL A 347 -13.88 11.18 -4.49
C VAL A 347 -14.91 10.11 -4.80
N GLN A 348 -15.19 9.92 -6.08
CA GLN A 348 -16.07 8.86 -6.53
C GLN A 348 -15.26 7.82 -7.30
N TRP A 349 -15.36 6.59 -6.83
CA TRP A 349 -14.67 5.45 -7.42
C TRP A 349 -15.59 4.71 -8.41
N SER A 350 -14.99 4.18 -9.48
CA SER A 350 -15.67 3.28 -10.42
C SER A 350 -16.01 1.95 -9.75
N SER A 351 -16.84 1.14 -10.43
CA SER A 351 -16.94 -0.28 -10.07
C SER A 351 -15.59 -0.97 -10.22
N PRO A 352 -15.28 -1.98 -9.36
CA PRO A 352 -14.01 -2.69 -9.43
C PRO A 352 -13.91 -3.54 -10.71
N THR A 353 -12.71 -3.55 -11.29
CA THR A 353 -12.36 -4.37 -12.45
C THR A 353 -11.35 -5.42 -12.07
N LEU A 354 -11.61 -6.70 -12.40
CA LEU A 354 -10.70 -7.81 -12.13
C LEU A 354 -9.47 -7.73 -13.04
N ILE A 355 -8.28 -7.79 -12.46
CA ILE A 355 -6.98 -7.80 -13.15
C ILE A 355 -6.39 -9.19 -13.19
N SER A 356 -6.39 -9.88 -12.05
CA SER A 356 -5.85 -11.23 -11.91
C SER A 356 -6.73 -12.04 -10.96
N PRO A 357 -7.05 -13.31 -11.30
CA PRO A 357 -7.93 -14.15 -10.51
C PRO A 357 -7.29 -14.57 -9.18
N ALA A 358 -8.02 -15.38 -8.41
CA ALA A 358 -7.58 -15.91 -7.13
C ALA A 358 -6.16 -16.50 -7.16
N SER A 359 -5.48 -16.45 -6.01
CA SER A 359 -4.06 -16.75 -5.79
C SER A 359 -3.15 -15.69 -6.42
N SER A 360 -3.58 -14.42 -6.36
CA SER A 360 -2.81 -13.25 -6.76
C SER A 360 -2.66 -12.28 -5.57
N PHE A 361 -1.46 -11.73 -5.35
CA PHE A 361 -1.09 -11.06 -4.11
C PHE A 361 -0.30 -9.77 -4.34
N TRP A 362 -0.29 -8.91 -3.32
CA TRP A 362 0.63 -7.79 -3.11
C TRP A 362 0.77 -6.85 -4.32
N PRO A 363 -0.36 -6.28 -4.81
CA PRO A 363 -0.35 -5.50 -6.02
C PRO A 363 0.43 -4.20 -5.91
N GLY A 364 0.95 -3.73 -7.04
CA GLY A 364 1.51 -2.41 -7.25
C GLY A 364 0.92 -1.78 -8.51
N ILE A 365 1.03 -0.46 -8.66
CA ILE A 365 0.53 0.25 -9.82
C ILE A 365 1.37 1.49 -10.13
N MET A 366 1.52 1.81 -11.40
CA MET A 366 2.17 3.03 -11.88
C MET A 366 1.51 3.52 -13.17
N ALA A 367 1.31 4.82 -13.30
CA ALA A 367 0.88 5.40 -14.57
C ALA A 367 2.00 5.33 -15.62
N LEU A 368 1.69 4.79 -16.79
CA LEU A 368 2.58 4.76 -17.95
C LEU A 368 2.46 6.04 -18.77
N ASP A 369 1.24 6.50 -18.99
CA ASP A 369 0.89 7.70 -19.74
C ASP A 369 -0.50 8.23 -19.30
N HIS A 370 -1.16 9.03 -20.12
CA HIS A 370 -2.47 9.65 -19.82
C HIS A 370 -3.63 8.65 -19.70
N HIS A 371 -3.49 7.44 -20.25
CA HIS A 371 -4.58 6.47 -20.32
C HIS A 371 -4.20 5.08 -19.83
N ASN A 372 -2.91 4.79 -19.67
CA ASN A 372 -2.42 3.48 -19.32
C ASN A 372 -1.78 3.48 -17.94
N VAL A 373 -2.09 2.43 -17.18
CA VAL A 373 -1.39 2.06 -15.96
C VAL A 373 -0.77 0.68 -16.10
N LEU A 374 0.39 0.49 -15.49
CA LEU A 374 1.02 -0.81 -15.32
C LEU A 374 0.68 -1.32 -13.93
N ALA A 375 -0.14 -2.35 -13.88
CA ALA A 375 -0.47 -3.09 -12.67
C ALA A 375 0.54 -4.21 -12.48
N THR A 376 1.05 -4.37 -11.26
CA THR A 376 1.93 -5.48 -10.88
C THR A 376 1.31 -6.31 -9.78
N TYR A 377 1.66 -7.59 -9.71
CA TYR A 377 1.18 -8.51 -8.67
C TYR A 377 2.05 -9.77 -8.62
N ASP A 378 1.98 -10.51 -7.52
CA ASP A 378 2.55 -11.85 -7.41
C ASP A 378 1.48 -12.89 -7.76
N ARG A 379 1.73 -13.69 -8.78
CA ARG A 379 0.96 -14.90 -9.11
C ARG A 379 1.90 -15.99 -9.58
N GLY A 380 2.54 -16.65 -8.60
CA GLY A 380 3.60 -17.61 -8.89
C GLY A 380 4.94 -16.94 -9.21
N GLY A 381 5.04 -15.64 -9.10
CA GLY A 381 6.16 -14.74 -9.33
C GLY A 381 5.68 -13.33 -9.63
N PRO A 382 6.59 -12.35 -9.71
CA PRO A 382 6.25 -10.97 -9.99
C PRO A 382 5.87 -10.80 -11.46
N LEU A 383 4.61 -10.41 -11.69
CA LEU A 383 4.00 -10.22 -13.00
C LEU A 383 3.53 -8.78 -13.17
N ALA A 384 3.33 -8.37 -14.43
CA ALA A 384 2.72 -7.10 -14.79
C ALA A 384 1.70 -7.26 -15.93
N LYS A 385 0.73 -6.36 -15.95
CA LYS A 385 -0.29 -6.26 -16.98
C LYS A 385 -0.68 -4.80 -17.19
N THR A 386 -0.87 -4.39 -18.43
CA THR A 386 -1.33 -3.04 -18.74
C THR A 386 -2.85 -2.95 -18.65
N ILE A 387 -3.33 -1.85 -18.06
CA ILE A 387 -4.74 -1.51 -18.03
C ILE A 387 -4.89 -0.16 -18.73
N THR A 388 -5.75 -0.12 -19.74
CA THR A 388 -6.06 1.09 -20.50
C THR A 388 -7.37 1.67 -20.00
N TRP A 389 -7.39 2.94 -19.68
CA TRP A 389 -8.61 3.70 -19.45
C TRP A 389 -9.09 4.30 -20.78
N HIS A 390 -10.27 3.90 -21.24
CA HIS A 390 -10.93 4.48 -22.40
C HIS A 390 -11.91 5.55 -21.92
N PRO A 391 -11.61 6.87 -22.11
CA PRO A 391 -12.58 7.91 -21.82
C PRO A 391 -13.83 7.74 -22.69
N ALA A 392 -15.01 8.22 -22.19
CA ALA A 392 -16.29 8.13 -22.91
C ALA A 392 -16.33 9.12 -24.09
#